data_ff2dc1eed3c40e6153465a79dafbf6b7
#
_entry.id   ff2dc1eed3c40e6153465a79dafbf6b7
#
_cell.length_a   1.000
_cell.length_b   1.000
_cell.length_c   1.000
_cell.angle_alpha   90.00
_cell.angle_beta   90.00
_cell.angle_gamma   90.00
#
_symmetry.space_group_name_H-M   'P 1'
#
loop_
_entity.id
_entity.type
_entity.pdbx_description
1 polymer ?
#
loop_
_entity_poly.entity_id
_entity_poly.type
_entity_poly.pdbx_seq_one_letter_code
_entity_poly.pdbx_strand_id
1 'polypeptide(L)'
;MLQRPGENQSWNPQRRGPNPQHHDNDNEDPPPSPNYFSPARYYCVETACAPCGVVIAWTKFAKSESPTNILEFLESIYPTAESRPDYICIDKGCQVFRTAVSNGSWDRIWKFTTRFIVDTYHYINHRLTDYLCQKYCNPSPANGSAPNLVVIEYDDNGYPHAKRAFNTQVCEQLNAWLGGFESILKRMTPGNFNWFLHTMLYYHTKNVIAQQKRKEKAQNNNEENEELGLDQLD
;
A
#
# COMPACT_ATOMS: atom_id res chain seq x y z
N MET A 1 -0.37 5.43 -0.42
CA MET A 1 -0.56 6.30 0.78
C MET A 1 -0.18 7.72 0.41
N LEU A 2 -1.09 8.68 0.47
CA LEU A 2 -0.72 10.09 0.29
C LEU A 2 0.04 10.52 1.54
N GLN A 3 1.26 11.08 1.40
CA GLN A 3 2.06 11.54 2.52
C GLN A 3 1.29 12.50 3.42
N ARG A 4 1.49 12.37 4.73
CA ARG A 4 0.87 13.28 5.70
C ARG A 4 1.37 14.69 5.49
N PRO A 5 0.51 15.70 5.51
CA PRO A 5 0.96 17.08 5.54
C PRO A 5 1.82 17.30 6.79
N GLY A 6 3.12 17.59 6.62
CA GLY A 6 4.02 17.94 7.73
C GLY A 6 5.08 16.92 8.12
N GLU A 7 5.17 15.75 7.50
CA GLU A 7 6.25 14.79 7.83
C GLU A 7 7.67 15.29 7.50
N ASN A 8 7.81 16.32 6.68
CA ASN A 8 9.09 16.96 6.36
C ASN A 8 9.39 18.24 7.19
N GLN A 9 8.54 18.60 8.14
CA GLN A 9 8.85 19.68 9.07
C GLN A 9 9.28 19.05 10.39
N SER A 10 10.57 19.19 10.72
CA SER A 10 11.09 18.86 12.05
C SER A 10 10.22 19.54 13.10
N TRP A 11 9.44 18.77 13.83
CA TRP A 11 8.62 19.29 14.92
C TRP A 11 9.54 19.88 15.98
N ASN A 12 9.51 21.22 16.13
CA ASN A 12 10.27 21.91 17.16
C ASN A 12 9.34 22.19 18.35
N PRO A 13 9.50 21.49 19.48
CA PRO A 13 8.64 21.66 20.65
C PRO A 13 8.79 23.00 21.37
N GLN A 14 9.75 23.82 20.98
CA GLN A 14 10.04 25.11 21.64
C GLN A 14 9.29 26.31 21.07
N ARG A 15 8.50 26.18 20.01
CA ARG A 15 7.63 27.24 19.51
C ARG A 15 6.21 27.15 20.12
N ARG A 16 6.11 27.19 21.43
CA ARG A 16 4.88 27.64 22.07
C ARG A 16 4.97 29.15 22.18
N GLY A 17 4.32 29.87 21.27
CA GLY A 17 4.04 31.29 21.43
C GLY A 17 3.24 31.52 22.74
N PRO A 18 3.29 32.74 23.30
CA PRO A 18 2.55 33.05 24.54
C PRO A 18 1.06 32.80 24.34
N ASN A 19 0.48 32.06 25.29
CA ASN A 19 -0.94 31.77 25.39
C ASN A 19 -1.75 33.10 25.37
N PRO A 20 -2.64 33.35 24.41
CA PRO A 20 -3.49 34.53 24.47
C PRO A 20 -4.42 34.39 25.68
N GLN A 21 -4.40 35.38 26.52
CA GLN A 21 -5.32 35.48 27.66
C GLN A 21 -6.77 35.52 27.11
N HIS A 22 -7.61 34.65 27.63
CA HIS A 22 -9.05 34.67 27.42
C HIS A 22 -9.60 36.01 27.93
N HIS A 23 -10.06 36.83 27.00
CA HIS A 23 -11.03 37.86 27.29
C HIS A 23 -12.41 37.32 26.86
N ASP A 24 -13.24 37.04 27.87
CA ASP A 24 -14.69 36.82 27.68
C ASP A 24 -15.30 38.10 27.13
N ASN A 25 -15.57 38.11 25.84
CA ASN A 25 -16.49 39.08 25.22
C ASN A 25 -17.45 38.27 24.38
N ASP A 26 -18.75 38.35 24.81
CA ASP A 26 -19.92 37.90 24.07
C ASP A 26 -20.00 38.63 22.72
N ASN A 27 -19.34 38.04 21.71
CA ASN A 27 -19.60 38.39 20.30
C ASN A 27 -19.84 37.06 19.57
N GLU A 28 -21.01 36.98 18.98
CA GLU A 28 -21.38 35.91 18.05
C GLU A 28 -20.20 35.66 17.09
N ASP A 29 -19.75 34.43 17.03
CA ASP A 29 -18.74 34.01 16.07
C ASP A 29 -19.16 34.44 14.68
N PRO A 30 -18.32 35.15 13.91
CA PRO A 30 -18.64 35.50 12.54
C PRO A 30 -18.95 34.18 11.79
N PRO A 31 -19.95 34.18 10.92
CA PRO A 31 -20.29 32.98 10.15
C PRO A 31 -19.01 32.49 9.47
N PRO A 32 -18.73 31.17 9.49
CA PRO A 32 -17.50 30.61 8.92
C PRO A 32 -17.41 31.11 7.49
N SER A 33 -16.34 31.86 7.21
CA SER A 33 -16.07 32.31 5.83
C SER A 33 -16.09 31.06 4.96
N PRO A 34 -16.70 31.11 3.75
CA PRO A 34 -16.67 29.99 2.86
C PRO A 34 -15.23 29.82 2.35
N ASN A 35 -14.37 29.24 3.18
CA ASN A 35 -13.08 28.78 2.74
C ASN A 35 -13.29 27.65 1.76
N TYR A 36 -13.26 27.97 0.49
CA TYR A 36 -13.24 27.00 -0.61
C TYR A 36 -12.13 25.95 -0.43
N PHE A 37 -11.21 26.19 0.46
CA PHE A 37 -10.04 25.37 0.80
C PHE A 37 -10.16 24.85 2.23
N SER A 38 -11.25 24.15 2.56
CA SER A 38 -11.33 23.43 3.81
C SER A 38 -10.11 22.49 3.95
N PRO A 39 -9.52 22.37 5.17
CA PRO A 39 -8.45 21.43 5.42
C PRO A 39 -8.87 20.02 4.98
N ALA A 40 -7.88 19.23 4.56
CA ALA A 40 -8.09 17.87 4.08
C ALA A 40 -9.04 17.10 5.03
N ARG A 41 -10.22 16.71 4.52
CA ARG A 41 -11.26 16.04 5.31
C ARG A 41 -10.89 14.60 5.63
N TYR A 42 -9.87 14.06 4.96
CA TYR A 42 -9.44 12.67 5.09
C TYR A 42 -8.00 12.64 5.55
N TYR A 43 -7.75 11.77 6.50
CA TYR A 43 -6.42 11.57 7.04
C TYR A 43 -5.48 10.94 6.01
N CYS A 44 -5.96 9.89 5.33
CA CYS A 44 -5.21 9.20 4.29
C CYS A 44 -6.15 8.51 3.29
N VAL A 45 -5.57 8.14 2.15
CA VAL A 45 -6.16 7.21 1.18
C VAL A 45 -5.41 5.90 1.30
N GLU A 46 -6.15 4.82 1.51
CA GLU A 46 -5.63 3.45 1.50
C GLU A 46 -5.92 2.81 0.16
N THR A 47 -4.93 2.13 -0.41
CA THR A 47 -5.04 1.44 -1.69
C THR A 47 -4.61 -0.01 -1.57
N ALA A 48 -5.31 -0.91 -2.24
CA ALA A 48 -4.91 -2.30 -2.41
C ALA A 48 -4.59 -2.56 -3.88
N CYS A 49 -3.40 -3.10 -4.13
CA CYS A 49 -2.91 -3.39 -5.48
C CYS A 49 -2.51 -4.85 -5.61
N ALA A 50 -2.73 -5.42 -6.79
CA ALA A 50 -2.06 -6.66 -7.18
C ALA A 50 -0.57 -6.38 -7.42
N PRO A 51 0.33 -7.40 -7.27
CA PRO A 51 1.77 -7.23 -7.47
C PRO A 51 2.18 -6.66 -8.83
N CYS A 52 1.32 -6.79 -9.80
CA CYS A 52 1.50 -6.24 -11.15
C CYS A 52 1.18 -4.73 -11.27
N GLY A 53 0.68 -4.09 -10.20
CA GLY A 53 0.33 -2.66 -10.19
C GLY A 53 -1.13 -2.36 -10.50
N VAL A 54 -1.94 -3.37 -10.76
CA VAL A 54 -3.39 -3.20 -10.94
C VAL A 54 -4.02 -2.85 -9.59
N VAL A 55 -4.76 -1.74 -9.54
CA VAL A 55 -5.48 -1.32 -8.33
C VAL A 55 -6.73 -2.18 -8.18
N ILE A 56 -6.83 -2.90 -7.07
CA ILE A 56 -7.96 -3.77 -6.71
C ILE A 56 -9.08 -2.95 -6.07
N ALA A 57 -8.71 -2.14 -5.07
CA ALA A 57 -9.64 -1.33 -4.31
C ALA A 57 -8.94 -0.12 -3.68
N TRP A 58 -9.73 0.83 -3.23
CA TRP A 58 -9.27 1.96 -2.44
C TRP A 58 -10.33 2.40 -1.45
N THR A 59 -9.88 3.01 -0.37
CA THR A 59 -10.75 3.65 0.63
C THR A 59 -10.08 4.90 1.19
N LYS A 60 -10.77 5.61 2.07
CA LYS A 60 -10.27 6.80 2.75
C LYS A 60 -10.64 6.77 4.21
N PHE A 61 -9.69 7.11 5.06
CA PHE A 61 -9.88 7.19 6.49
C PHE A 61 -9.98 8.65 6.95
N ALA A 62 -11.11 9.00 7.54
CA ALA A 62 -11.40 10.38 7.94
C ALA A 62 -10.62 10.84 9.18
N LYS A 63 -10.19 9.90 10.05
CA LYS A 63 -9.52 10.22 11.32
C LYS A 63 -8.09 9.72 11.38
N SER A 64 -7.88 8.42 11.20
CA SER A 64 -6.57 7.79 11.28
C SER A 64 -6.52 6.51 10.47
N GLU A 65 -5.36 6.21 9.97
CA GLU A 65 -5.00 4.89 9.48
C GLU A 65 -4.66 4.02 10.70
N SER A 66 -5.64 3.30 11.21
CA SER A 66 -5.45 2.36 12.31
C SER A 66 -5.38 0.93 11.78
N PRO A 67 -4.71 0.01 12.49
CA PRO A 67 -4.72 -1.41 12.12
C PRO A 67 -6.14 -2.01 12.02
N THR A 68 -7.08 -1.51 12.82
CA THR A 68 -8.50 -1.91 12.77
C THR A 68 -9.14 -1.48 11.45
N ASN A 69 -8.97 -0.21 11.05
CA ASN A 69 -9.53 0.31 9.79
C ASN A 69 -8.95 -0.43 8.58
N ILE A 70 -7.64 -0.74 8.61
CA ILE A 70 -6.99 -1.53 7.55
C ILE A 70 -7.61 -2.92 7.50
N LEU A 71 -7.77 -3.58 8.64
CA LEU A 71 -8.34 -4.93 8.70
C LEU A 71 -9.78 -4.97 8.19
N GLU A 72 -10.64 -4.03 8.59
CA GLU A 72 -12.00 -3.88 8.10
C GLU A 72 -12.04 -3.65 6.58
N PHE A 73 -11.14 -2.83 6.06
CA PHE A 73 -11.01 -2.63 4.61
C PHE A 73 -10.64 -3.93 3.90
N LEU A 74 -9.65 -4.66 4.41
CA LEU A 74 -9.23 -5.95 3.84
C LEU A 74 -10.37 -6.99 3.88
N GLU A 75 -11.12 -7.06 4.98
CA GLU A 75 -12.28 -7.94 5.10
C GLU A 75 -13.38 -7.58 4.11
N SER A 76 -13.53 -6.29 3.79
CA SER A 76 -14.52 -5.83 2.81
C SER A 76 -14.17 -6.21 1.36
N ILE A 77 -12.89 -6.23 1.01
CA ILE A 77 -12.43 -6.56 -0.36
C ILE A 77 -12.19 -8.05 -0.56
N TYR A 78 -11.99 -8.81 0.52
CA TYR A 78 -11.75 -10.25 0.50
C TYR A 78 -12.76 -11.01 1.38
N PRO A 79 -14.06 -10.97 1.05
CA PRO A 79 -15.12 -11.51 1.92
C PRO A 79 -15.12 -13.03 2.03
N THR A 80 -14.66 -13.74 1.00
CA THR A 80 -14.68 -15.21 0.97
C THR A 80 -13.28 -15.79 1.01
N ALA A 81 -13.14 -17.05 1.43
CA ALA A 81 -11.85 -17.74 1.48
C ALA A 81 -11.16 -17.79 0.11
N GLU A 82 -11.94 -18.00 -0.95
CA GLU A 82 -11.45 -18.10 -2.32
C GLU A 82 -10.97 -16.77 -2.89
N SER A 83 -11.49 -15.65 -2.37
CA SER A 83 -11.05 -14.31 -2.80
C SER A 83 -9.75 -13.86 -2.15
N ARG A 84 -9.34 -14.51 -1.04
CA ARG A 84 -8.17 -14.10 -0.26
C ARG A 84 -6.87 -14.54 -0.90
N PRO A 85 -5.89 -13.63 -1.03
CA PRO A 85 -4.57 -13.99 -1.53
C PRO A 85 -3.74 -14.71 -0.44
N ASP A 86 -2.73 -15.47 -0.86
CA ASP A 86 -1.79 -16.13 0.06
C ASP A 86 -1.03 -15.12 0.94
N TYR A 87 -0.73 -13.95 0.38
CA TYR A 87 0.03 -12.89 1.05
C TYR A 87 -0.61 -11.52 0.88
N ILE A 88 -0.68 -10.77 1.98
CA ILE A 88 -0.99 -9.34 1.97
C ILE A 88 0.19 -8.60 2.57
N CYS A 89 0.78 -7.71 1.77
CA CYS A 89 1.93 -6.91 2.13
C CYS A 89 1.47 -5.53 2.63
N ILE A 90 1.81 -5.17 3.86
CA ILE A 90 1.34 -3.95 4.54
C ILE A 90 2.48 -3.34 5.34
N ASP A 91 2.69 -2.02 5.29
CA ASP A 91 3.73 -1.31 6.06
C ASP A 91 3.70 -1.67 7.56
N LYS A 92 2.48 -1.74 8.10
CA LYS A 92 2.20 -2.08 9.50
C LYS A 92 1.68 -3.50 9.69
N GLY A 93 2.08 -4.44 8.80
CA GLY A 93 1.57 -5.80 8.77
C GLY A 93 1.59 -6.51 10.14
N CYS A 94 2.63 -6.29 10.95
CA CYS A 94 2.71 -6.85 12.29
C CYS A 94 1.67 -6.26 13.27
N GLN A 95 1.29 -4.99 13.12
CA GLN A 95 0.24 -4.36 13.94
C GLN A 95 -1.14 -4.84 13.50
N VAL A 96 -1.38 -4.95 12.19
CA VAL A 96 -2.62 -5.53 11.63
C VAL A 96 -2.78 -6.98 12.09
N PHE A 97 -1.71 -7.77 12.03
CA PHE A 97 -1.71 -9.14 12.52
C PHE A 97 -2.06 -9.22 14.02
N ARG A 98 -1.44 -8.39 14.88
CA ARG A 98 -1.77 -8.33 16.32
C ARG A 98 -3.23 -7.99 16.54
N THR A 99 -3.77 -7.04 15.80
CA THR A 99 -5.18 -6.65 15.88
C THR A 99 -6.08 -7.80 15.46
N ALA A 100 -5.76 -8.50 14.37
CA ALA A 100 -6.51 -9.66 13.92
C ALA A 100 -6.52 -10.81 14.96
N VAL A 101 -5.39 -11.02 15.64
CA VAL A 101 -5.30 -12.01 16.73
C VAL A 101 -6.14 -11.56 17.94
N SER A 102 -6.01 -10.30 18.35
CA SER A 102 -6.69 -9.80 19.56
C SER A 102 -8.21 -9.73 19.44
N ASN A 103 -8.74 -9.47 18.25
CA ASN A 103 -10.19 -9.42 17.99
C ASN A 103 -10.77 -10.77 17.50
N GLY A 104 -9.94 -11.81 17.38
CA GLY A 104 -10.34 -13.15 16.94
C GLY A 104 -10.58 -13.31 15.45
N SER A 105 -10.39 -12.26 14.62
CA SER A 105 -10.56 -12.39 13.17
C SER A 105 -9.47 -13.23 12.52
N TRP A 106 -8.28 -13.29 13.15
CA TRP A 106 -7.20 -14.16 12.69
C TRP A 106 -7.65 -15.61 12.58
N ASP A 107 -8.14 -16.20 13.67
CA ASP A 107 -8.54 -17.62 13.70
C ASP A 107 -9.80 -17.88 12.86
N ARG A 108 -10.70 -16.91 12.78
CA ARG A 108 -11.99 -17.05 12.08
C ARG A 108 -11.87 -16.84 10.57
N ILE A 109 -10.98 -15.93 10.11
CA ILE A 109 -10.99 -15.43 8.74
C ILE A 109 -9.68 -15.74 8.01
N TRP A 110 -8.51 -15.39 8.59
CA TRP A 110 -7.27 -15.24 7.85
C TRP A 110 -6.31 -16.42 7.94
N LYS A 111 -6.26 -17.10 9.06
CA LYS A 111 -5.23 -18.08 9.45
C LYS A 111 -4.93 -19.16 8.40
N PHE A 112 -5.94 -19.62 7.68
CA PHE A 112 -5.82 -20.72 6.72
C PHE A 112 -5.74 -20.27 5.27
N THR A 113 -5.85 -18.97 5.02
CA THR A 113 -5.89 -18.43 3.66
C THR A 113 -4.78 -17.41 3.39
N THR A 114 -4.43 -16.60 4.37
CA THR A 114 -3.62 -15.41 4.12
C THR A 114 -2.56 -15.21 5.19
N ARG A 115 -1.36 -14.85 4.78
CA ARG A 115 -0.30 -14.39 5.67
C ARG A 115 -0.10 -12.89 5.51
N PHE A 116 -0.16 -12.15 6.61
CA PHE A 116 0.22 -10.73 6.63
C PHE A 116 1.74 -10.60 6.72
N ILE A 117 2.33 -9.87 5.78
CA ILE A 117 3.76 -9.59 5.77
C ILE A 117 3.99 -8.09 5.79
N VAL A 118 5.10 -7.67 6.36
CA VAL A 118 5.56 -6.27 6.24
C VAL A 118 6.24 -6.13 4.89
N ASP A 119 6.04 -4.99 4.20
CA ASP A 119 6.82 -4.75 3.00
C ASP A 119 8.30 -4.59 3.34
N THR A 120 9.16 -4.83 2.36
CA THR A 120 10.58 -4.93 2.64
C THR A 120 11.23 -3.61 2.97
N TYR A 121 10.73 -2.51 2.40
CA TYR A 121 11.29 -1.19 2.66
C TYR A 121 11.06 -0.78 4.11
N HIS A 122 9.88 -1.11 4.67
CA HIS A 122 9.56 -0.84 6.07
C HIS A 122 10.14 -1.88 7.03
N TYR A 123 10.28 -3.15 6.60
CA TYR A 123 10.74 -4.24 7.46
C TYR A 123 12.15 -4.01 8.02
N ILE A 124 13.04 -3.38 7.28
CA ILE A 124 14.41 -3.07 7.75
C ILE A 124 14.43 -2.16 8.98
N ASN A 125 13.37 -1.38 9.21
CA ASN A 125 13.21 -0.49 10.34
C ASN A 125 12.55 -1.16 11.55
N HIS A 126 12.09 -2.42 11.41
CA HIS A 126 11.48 -3.15 12.51
C HIS A 126 12.53 -3.69 13.47
N ARG A 127 12.17 -3.68 14.77
CA ARG A 127 13.09 -4.16 15.81
C ARG A 127 13.33 -5.67 15.65
N LEU A 128 14.58 -6.08 15.68
CA LEU A 128 14.97 -7.50 15.68
C LEU A 128 14.42 -8.28 16.88
N THR A 129 14.11 -7.58 17.97
CA THR A 129 13.50 -8.14 19.17
C THR A 129 11.99 -8.34 19.07
N ASP A 130 11.34 -7.84 18.03
CA ASP A 130 9.91 -8.08 17.79
C ASP A 130 9.71 -9.50 17.23
N TYR A 131 9.66 -10.47 18.14
CA TYR A 131 9.48 -11.89 17.80
C TYR A 131 8.28 -12.14 16.87
N LEU A 132 7.19 -11.43 17.11
CA LEU A 132 5.96 -11.63 16.34
C LEU A 132 6.15 -11.15 14.90
N CYS A 133 6.76 -9.98 14.73
CA CYS A 133 7.10 -9.46 13.40
C CYS A 133 8.07 -10.39 12.67
N GLN A 134 9.15 -10.80 13.35
CA GLN A 134 10.18 -11.69 12.77
C GLN A 134 9.62 -13.04 12.36
N LYS A 135 8.76 -13.64 13.16
CA LYS A 135 8.24 -14.99 12.92
C LYS A 135 7.10 -15.02 11.89
N TYR A 136 6.16 -14.07 11.98
CA TYR A 136 4.90 -14.14 11.24
C TYR A 136 4.81 -13.16 10.07
N CYS A 137 5.49 -12.02 10.14
CA CYS A 137 5.38 -10.94 9.16
C CYS A 137 6.65 -10.67 8.37
N ASN A 138 7.64 -11.57 8.46
CA ASN A 138 8.89 -11.46 7.71
C ASN A 138 8.61 -11.58 6.20
N PRO A 139 9.01 -10.59 5.37
CA PRO A 139 8.81 -10.63 3.92
C PRO A 139 9.79 -11.54 3.18
N SER A 140 10.82 -12.05 3.85
CA SER A 140 11.86 -12.90 3.24
C SER A 140 12.37 -13.96 4.21
N PRO A 141 11.50 -14.89 4.68
CA PRO A 141 11.94 -15.95 5.58
C PRO A 141 12.85 -16.94 4.82
N ALA A 142 14.06 -17.15 5.34
CA ALA A 142 15.03 -18.07 4.73
C ALA A 142 14.79 -19.56 5.06
N ASN A 143 13.72 -19.88 5.81
CA ASN A 143 13.45 -21.22 6.32
C ASN A 143 12.42 -22.01 5.51
N GLY A 144 12.06 -21.56 4.32
CA GLY A 144 11.07 -22.19 3.46
C GLY A 144 9.59 -22.09 3.96
N SER A 145 9.35 -21.33 5.04
CA SER A 145 8.00 -21.19 5.61
C SER A 145 7.04 -20.33 4.78
N ALA A 146 7.50 -19.69 3.73
CA ALA A 146 6.71 -18.85 2.84
C ALA A 146 6.97 -19.24 1.37
N PRO A 147 6.39 -20.36 0.91
CA PRO A 147 6.48 -20.77 -0.49
C PRO A 147 5.87 -19.67 -1.38
N ASN A 148 6.40 -19.53 -2.58
CA ASN A 148 5.96 -18.52 -3.56
C ASN A 148 6.15 -17.03 -3.14
N LEU A 149 6.79 -16.77 -1.99
CA LEU A 149 7.16 -15.41 -1.58
C LEU A 149 8.61 -15.10 -1.95
N VAL A 150 9.49 -16.11 -1.78
CA VAL A 150 10.89 -16.07 -2.12
C VAL A 150 11.22 -17.24 -3.04
N VAL A 151 11.86 -16.95 -4.16
CA VAL A 151 12.37 -17.94 -5.11
C VAL A 151 13.90 -17.94 -5.08
N ILE A 152 14.50 -19.09 -5.33
CA ILE A 152 15.95 -19.18 -5.49
C ILE A 152 16.25 -19.07 -6.98
N GLU A 153 17.01 -18.06 -7.34
CA GLU A 153 17.60 -17.92 -8.68
C GLU A 153 19.11 -18.19 -8.61
N TYR A 154 19.68 -18.54 -9.74
CA TYR A 154 21.11 -18.75 -9.85
C TYR A 154 21.70 -17.63 -10.71
N ASP A 155 22.82 -17.06 -10.27
CA ASP A 155 23.54 -16.08 -11.07
C ASP A 155 24.29 -16.74 -12.25
N ASP A 156 24.93 -15.94 -13.10
CA ASP A 156 25.67 -16.40 -14.27
C ASP A 156 26.84 -17.36 -13.90
N ASN A 157 27.25 -17.38 -12.63
CA ASN A 157 28.30 -18.26 -12.11
C ASN A 157 27.72 -19.52 -11.42
N GLY A 158 26.40 -19.67 -11.40
CA GLY A 158 25.71 -20.79 -10.77
C GLY A 158 25.52 -20.67 -9.24
N TYR A 159 25.76 -19.51 -8.64
CA TYR A 159 25.53 -19.31 -7.20
C TYR A 159 24.08 -19.00 -6.91
N PRO A 160 23.47 -19.70 -5.94
CA PRO A 160 22.08 -19.45 -5.57
C PRO A 160 21.94 -18.13 -4.80
N HIS A 161 20.95 -17.35 -5.17
CA HIS A 161 20.52 -16.17 -4.42
C HIS A 161 19.01 -16.12 -4.27
N ALA A 162 18.55 -15.57 -3.14
CA ALA A 162 17.12 -15.43 -2.85
C ALA A 162 16.58 -14.18 -3.54
N LYS A 163 15.55 -14.35 -4.36
CA LYS A 163 14.82 -13.26 -5.00
C LYS A 163 13.34 -13.29 -4.59
N ARG A 164 12.70 -12.14 -4.51
CA ARG A 164 11.27 -12.11 -4.29
C ARG A 164 10.53 -12.55 -5.53
N ALA A 165 9.50 -13.37 -5.32
CA ALA A 165 8.66 -13.87 -6.39
C ALA A 165 7.81 -12.75 -7.03
N PHE A 166 7.53 -11.67 -6.29
CA PHE A 166 6.70 -10.56 -6.78
C PHE A 166 7.08 -9.22 -6.15
N ASN A 167 6.58 -8.14 -6.76
CA ASN A 167 6.83 -6.77 -6.28
C ASN A 167 5.99 -6.46 -5.03
N THR A 168 6.66 -6.33 -3.87
CA THR A 168 6.02 -5.96 -2.59
C THR A 168 5.90 -4.45 -2.39
N GLN A 169 6.49 -3.63 -3.27
CA GLN A 169 6.51 -2.17 -3.16
C GLN A 169 5.55 -1.48 -4.15
N VAL A 170 4.64 -2.23 -4.73
CA VAL A 170 3.73 -1.71 -5.76
C VAL A 170 2.84 -0.57 -5.24
N CYS A 171 2.39 -0.64 -3.99
CA CYS A 171 1.60 0.42 -3.37
C CYS A 171 2.44 1.69 -3.15
N GLU A 172 3.71 1.57 -2.78
CA GLU A 172 4.63 2.71 -2.67
C GLU A 172 4.84 3.40 -4.02
N GLN A 173 4.97 2.64 -5.10
CA GLN A 173 5.08 3.17 -6.46
C GLN A 173 3.80 3.91 -6.87
N LEU A 174 2.63 3.35 -6.56
CA LEU A 174 1.34 4.01 -6.79
C LEU A 174 1.22 5.29 -5.95
N ASN A 175 1.62 5.26 -4.69
CA ASN A 175 1.58 6.40 -3.79
C ASN A 175 2.49 7.54 -4.25
N ALA A 176 3.69 7.21 -4.74
CA ALA A 176 4.60 8.19 -5.32
C ALA A 176 3.97 8.89 -6.55
N TRP A 177 3.28 8.13 -7.40
CA TRP A 177 2.55 8.68 -8.54
C TRP A 177 1.36 9.55 -8.09
N LEU A 178 0.55 9.09 -7.14
CA LEU A 178 -0.59 9.84 -6.58
C LEU A 178 -0.14 11.13 -5.88
N GLY A 179 1.03 11.13 -5.26
CA GLY A 179 1.61 12.28 -4.58
C GLY A 179 1.74 13.51 -5.49
N GLY A 180 1.96 13.32 -6.79
CA GLY A 180 1.97 14.39 -7.79
C GLY A 180 0.64 15.15 -7.91
N PHE A 181 -0.47 14.56 -7.46
CA PHE A 181 -1.81 15.16 -7.51
C PHE A 181 -2.32 15.65 -6.16
N GLU A 182 -1.53 15.53 -5.11
CA GLU A 182 -1.91 15.88 -3.74
C GLU A 182 -2.44 17.31 -3.60
N SER A 183 -1.79 18.28 -4.24
CA SER A 183 -2.18 19.68 -4.19
C SER A 183 -3.56 19.95 -4.79
N ILE A 184 -3.95 19.19 -5.81
CA ILE A 184 -5.26 19.27 -6.46
C ILE A 184 -6.30 18.57 -5.59
N LEU A 185 -6.00 17.34 -5.16
CA LEU A 185 -6.90 16.51 -4.36
C LEU A 185 -7.29 17.17 -3.03
N LYS A 186 -6.35 17.83 -2.35
CA LYS A 186 -6.60 18.54 -1.08
C LYS A 186 -7.63 19.66 -1.20
N ARG A 187 -7.82 20.22 -2.39
CA ARG A 187 -8.71 21.37 -2.63
C ARG A 187 -10.10 20.96 -3.12
N MET A 188 -10.32 19.68 -3.36
CA MET A 188 -11.60 19.19 -3.88
C MET A 188 -12.67 19.04 -2.81
N THR A 189 -13.93 19.23 -3.20
CA THR A 189 -15.07 18.80 -2.40
C THR A 189 -15.08 17.28 -2.29
N PRO A 190 -15.72 16.69 -1.27
CA PRO A 190 -15.70 15.24 -1.08
C PRO A 190 -16.23 14.43 -2.26
N GLY A 191 -17.23 14.93 -2.96
CA GLY A 191 -17.78 14.28 -4.16
C GLY A 191 -16.80 14.30 -5.31
N ASN A 192 -16.23 15.48 -5.60
CA ASN A 192 -15.24 15.64 -6.66
C ASN A 192 -13.95 14.84 -6.35
N PHE A 193 -13.53 14.81 -5.08
CA PHE A 193 -12.40 14.01 -4.65
C PHE A 193 -12.59 12.52 -4.97
N ASN A 194 -13.74 11.96 -4.57
CA ASN A 194 -14.03 10.54 -4.83
C ASN A 194 -14.04 10.23 -6.33
N TRP A 195 -14.75 11.04 -7.10
CA TRP A 195 -14.84 10.86 -8.54
C TRP A 195 -13.49 10.96 -9.22
N PHE A 196 -12.73 12.00 -8.88
CA PHE A 196 -11.42 12.24 -9.49
C PHE A 196 -10.43 11.14 -9.15
N LEU A 197 -10.32 10.79 -7.85
CA LEU A 197 -9.41 9.73 -7.41
C LEU A 197 -9.78 8.38 -8.04
N HIS A 198 -11.07 8.02 -8.06
CA HIS A 198 -11.52 6.79 -8.70
C HIS A 198 -11.18 6.77 -10.20
N THR A 199 -11.41 7.87 -10.89
CA THR A 199 -11.10 8.00 -12.31
C THR A 199 -9.61 7.88 -12.58
N MET A 200 -8.76 8.51 -11.77
CA MET A 200 -7.30 8.41 -11.89
C MET A 200 -6.82 6.99 -11.68
N LEU A 201 -7.27 6.32 -10.62
CA LEU A 201 -6.89 4.94 -10.32
C LEU A 201 -7.37 3.97 -11.43
N TYR A 202 -8.54 4.22 -11.99
CA TYR A 202 -9.04 3.46 -13.15
C TYR A 202 -8.13 3.60 -14.38
N TYR A 203 -7.75 4.83 -14.74
CA TYR A 203 -6.85 5.05 -15.88
C TYR A 203 -5.43 4.55 -15.61
N HIS A 204 -4.94 4.66 -14.37
CA HIS A 204 -3.68 4.04 -13.96
C HIS A 204 -3.73 2.52 -14.20
N THR A 205 -4.75 1.85 -13.71
CA THR A 205 -4.97 0.41 -13.91
C THR A 205 -5.03 0.04 -15.39
N LYS A 206 -5.78 0.79 -16.20
CA LYS A 206 -5.84 0.59 -17.66
C LYS A 206 -4.47 0.69 -18.32
N ASN A 207 -3.66 1.68 -17.91
CA ASN A 207 -2.31 1.87 -18.43
C ASN A 207 -1.39 0.71 -18.03
N VAL A 208 -1.44 0.26 -16.78
CA VAL A 208 -0.68 -0.90 -16.29
C VAL A 208 -1.00 -2.15 -17.11
N ILE A 209 -2.28 -2.46 -17.30
CA ILE A 209 -2.72 -3.61 -18.10
C ILE A 209 -2.24 -3.49 -19.56
N ALA A 210 -2.32 -2.29 -20.15
CA ALA A 210 -1.85 -2.08 -21.52
C ALA A 210 -0.33 -2.28 -21.64
N GLN A 211 0.45 -1.85 -20.65
CA GLN A 211 1.90 -2.05 -20.61
C GLN A 211 2.27 -3.53 -20.48
N GLN A 212 1.57 -4.29 -19.63
CA GLN A 212 1.77 -5.72 -19.48
C GLN A 212 1.52 -6.47 -20.78
N LYS A 213 0.39 -6.22 -21.44
CA LYS A 213 0.07 -6.82 -22.75
C LYS A 213 1.11 -6.51 -23.83
N ARG A 214 1.73 -5.31 -23.78
CA ARG A 214 2.83 -4.97 -24.71
C ARG A 214 4.10 -5.78 -24.43
N LYS A 215 4.43 -5.95 -23.14
CA LYS A 215 5.59 -6.76 -22.72
C LYS A 215 5.42 -8.23 -23.09
N GLU A 216 4.26 -8.81 -22.83
CA GLU A 216 3.92 -10.18 -23.19
C GLU A 216 4.06 -10.41 -24.70
N LYS A 217 3.51 -9.49 -25.51
CA LYS A 217 3.67 -9.57 -26.98
C LYS A 217 5.12 -9.47 -27.44
N ALA A 218 5.92 -8.61 -26.80
CA ALA A 218 7.32 -8.47 -27.14
C ALA A 218 8.14 -9.71 -26.78
N GLN A 219 7.82 -10.37 -25.67
CA GLN A 219 8.45 -11.63 -25.25
C GLN A 219 8.11 -12.76 -26.22
N ASN A 220 6.82 -12.95 -26.53
CA ASN A 220 6.39 -14.00 -27.45
C ASN A 220 7.04 -13.83 -28.85
N ASN A 221 7.14 -12.58 -29.36
CA ASN A 221 7.79 -12.33 -30.65
C ASN A 221 9.30 -12.64 -30.61
N ASN A 222 9.97 -12.45 -29.47
CA ASN A 222 11.37 -12.79 -29.33
C ASN A 222 11.57 -14.32 -29.28
N GLU A 223 10.71 -15.04 -28.55
CA GLU A 223 10.73 -16.50 -28.48
C GLU A 223 10.46 -17.12 -29.85
N GLU A 224 9.48 -16.64 -30.61
CA GLU A 224 9.21 -17.09 -31.99
C GLU A 224 10.41 -16.82 -32.94
N ASN A 225 11.11 -15.69 -32.79
CA ASN A 225 12.27 -15.39 -33.60
C ASN A 225 13.51 -16.26 -33.23
N GLU A 226 13.65 -16.62 -31.94
CA GLU A 226 14.71 -17.54 -31.51
C GLU A 226 14.46 -18.97 -31.99
N GLU A 227 13.21 -19.46 -31.95
CA GLU A 227 12.84 -20.77 -32.55
C GLU A 227 13.10 -20.81 -34.06
N LEU A 228 12.69 -19.78 -34.78
CA LEU A 228 12.94 -19.69 -36.24
C LEU A 228 14.41 -19.56 -36.60
N GLY A 229 15.25 -19.01 -35.70
CA GLY A 229 16.70 -18.88 -35.89
C GLY A 229 17.46 -20.20 -35.68
N LEU A 230 16.96 -21.11 -34.89
CA LEU A 230 17.55 -22.42 -34.66
C LEU A 230 17.30 -23.39 -35.82
N ASP A 231 16.22 -23.26 -36.55
CA ASP A 231 15.89 -24.07 -37.74
C ASP A 231 16.72 -23.71 -38.97
N GLN A 232 17.55 -22.67 -38.94
CA GLN A 232 18.40 -22.24 -40.05
C GLN A 232 19.88 -22.64 -39.91
N LEU A 233 20.23 -23.39 -38.86
CA LEU A 233 21.60 -23.78 -38.51
C LEU A 233 21.86 -25.29 -38.62
N ASP A 234 20.96 -26.09 -39.20
CA ASP A 234 21.12 -27.51 -39.54
C ASP A 234 21.39 -27.76 -41.02
#